data_ead58bcf4c8eb95f62c8dbe9cc3f1dfa
#
_entry.id   ead58bcf4c8eb95f62c8dbe9cc3f1dfa
#
_cell.length_a   1.000
_cell.length_b   1.000
_cell.length_c   1.000
_cell.angle_alpha   90.00
_cell.angle_beta   90.00
_cell.angle_gamma   90.00
#
_symmetry.space_group_name_H-M   'P 1'
#
loop_
_entity.id
_entity.type
_entity.pdbx_description
1 polymer ?
#
loop_
_entity_poly.entity_id
_entity_poly.type
_entity_poly.pdbx_seq_one_letter_code
_entity_poly.pdbx_strand_id
1 'polypeptide(L)'
;MATISDFSSKFRGGVRPNLFAANITIPGAVGQLSREFSFHCKATSLPVSTVGTFDVPFLGRALKVPGDRVYADWTVSVFNDIDMAMRHTFEGWMAKIQNHGANIQHSTAHNDIYGQGTVTQLRRDGTSISTYALEIIPTEVAAIELDWGTNDAVEEYGVTFAVNYWVPKSGGSNFTTGGSDSTEWNINVGSSGISGSVSGALGSLGVNFPK
;
A
#
# COMPACT_ATOMS: atom_id res chain seq x y z
N MET A 1 -8.21 40.63 -2.27
CA MET A 1 -7.68 39.80 -3.38
C MET A 1 -6.46 39.06 -2.85
N ALA A 2 -6.37 37.74 -3.10
CA ALA A 2 -5.16 37.00 -2.74
C ALA A 2 -3.99 37.48 -3.59
N THR A 3 -2.86 37.80 -2.97
CA THR A 3 -1.66 38.26 -3.66
C THR A 3 -0.75 37.07 -3.98
N ILE A 4 0.17 37.25 -4.92
CA ILE A 4 1.16 36.24 -5.30
C ILE A 4 2.08 35.87 -4.10
N SER A 5 2.32 36.83 -3.21
CA SER A 5 3.08 36.60 -1.98
C SER A 5 2.32 35.72 -0.98
N ASP A 6 1.00 35.88 -0.88
CA ASP A 6 0.15 35.01 -0.04
C ASP A 6 0.13 33.58 -0.58
N PHE A 7 0.07 33.42 -1.91
CA PHE A 7 0.17 32.11 -2.55
C PHE A 7 1.53 31.46 -2.28
N SER A 8 2.63 32.17 -2.52
CA SER A 8 3.99 31.68 -2.34
C SER A 8 4.27 31.24 -0.89
N SER A 9 3.79 32.04 0.10
CA SER A 9 3.96 31.71 1.52
C SER A 9 3.19 30.47 1.97
N LYS A 10 2.01 30.23 1.39
CA LYS A 10 1.15 29.07 1.68
C LYS A 10 1.56 27.83 0.91
N PHE A 11 1.99 27.98 -0.33
CA PHE A 11 2.31 26.86 -1.21
C PHE A 11 3.60 26.12 -0.82
N ARG A 12 4.58 26.80 -0.20
CA ARG A 12 5.85 26.23 0.32
C ARG A 12 6.58 25.30 -0.66
N GLY A 13 6.43 25.53 -1.96
CA GLY A 13 7.12 24.79 -3.02
C GLY A 13 6.48 23.45 -3.43
N GLY A 14 5.41 23.02 -2.79
CA GLY A 14 4.68 21.79 -3.14
C GLY A 14 5.47 20.47 -2.98
N VAL A 15 4.79 19.36 -3.15
CA VAL A 15 5.37 18.02 -3.13
C VAL A 15 5.79 17.62 -4.54
N ARG A 16 6.95 17.00 -4.70
CA ARG A 16 7.46 16.58 -6.01
C ARG A 16 7.18 15.10 -6.26
N PRO A 17 6.66 14.71 -7.42
CA PRO A 17 6.30 13.32 -7.72
C PRO A 17 7.50 12.38 -7.86
N ASN A 18 8.68 12.91 -8.12
CA ASN A 18 9.92 12.11 -8.24
C ASN A 18 10.57 11.73 -6.89
N LEU A 19 10.03 12.23 -5.77
CA LEU A 19 10.54 11.93 -4.44
C LEU A 19 9.62 10.92 -3.76
N PHE A 20 9.86 9.65 -4.02
CA PHE A 20 9.12 8.53 -3.43
C PHE A 20 10.04 7.36 -3.11
N ALA A 21 9.59 6.49 -2.24
CA ALA A 21 10.16 5.18 -2.00
C ALA A 21 9.03 4.14 -2.01
N ALA A 22 9.24 3.04 -2.72
CA ALA A 22 8.33 1.92 -2.73
C ALA A 22 9.07 0.67 -2.24
N ASN A 23 8.45 -0.10 -1.34
CA ASN A 23 9.00 -1.36 -0.86
C ASN A 23 7.92 -2.43 -0.94
N ILE A 24 8.33 -3.65 -1.27
CA ILE A 24 7.45 -4.83 -1.27
C ILE A 24 8.10 -5.90 -0.40
N THR A 25 7.32 -6.44 0.52
CA THR A 25 7.69 -7.61 1.32
C THR A 25 6.95 -8.81 0.77
N ILE A 26 7.68 -9.75 0.18
CA ILE A 26 7.15 -10.95 -0.45
C ILE A 26 7.12 -12.08 0.58
N PRO A 27 6.01 -12.84 0.70
CA PRO A 27 5.91 -13.96 1.62
C PRO A 27 6.98 -15.02 1.37
N GLY A 28 7.70 -15.42 2.40
CA GLY A 28 8.75 -16.43 2.32
C GLY A 28 10.02 -16.00 1.57
N ALA A 29 10.13 -14.74 1.14
CA ALA A 29 11.37 -14.18 0.63
C ALA A 29 12.16 -13.53 1.77
N VAL A 30 13.45 -13.84 1.85
CA VAL A 30 14.34 -13.28 2.87
C VAL A 30 14.67 -11.83 2.50
N GLY A 31 14.63 -10.94 3.48
CA GLY A 31 14.66 -9.49 3.45
C GLY A 31 15.63 -8.70 2.54
N GLN A 32 16.47 -9.34 1.72
CA GLN A 32 17.36 -8.64 0.77
C GLN A 32 16.59 -8.06 -0.43
N LEU A 33 15.68 -8.82 -1.02
CA LEU A 33 14.88 -8.40 -2.18
C LEU A 33 13.98 -7.18 -1.92
N SER A 34 13.54 -7.00 -0.67
CA SER A 34 12.75 -5.83 -0.29
C SER A 34 13.53 -4.51 -0.36
N ARG A 35 14.83 -4.54 -0.08
CA ARG A 35 15.71 -3.36 -0.21
C ARG A 35 16.06 -3.08 -1.66
N GLU A 36 16.36 -4.10 -2.43
CA GLU A 36 16.70 -4.00 -3.85
C GLU A 36 15.52 -3.48 -4.66
N PHE A 37 14.29 -3.89 -4.34
CA PHE A 37 13.09 -3.39 -4.99
C PHE A 37 12.97 -1.87 -4.97
N SER A 38 13.33 -1.21 -3.86
CA SER A 38 13.25 0.24 -3.75
C SER A 38 14.14 0.98 -4.75
N PHE A 39 15.26 0.37 -5.15
CA PHE A 39 16.17 0.95 -6.14
C PHE A 39 15.72 0.66 -7.58
N HIS A 40 15.05 -0.47 -7.82
CA HIS A 40 14.60 -0.88 -9.13
C HIS A 40 13.21 -0.33 -9.50
N CYS A 41 12.46 0.20 -8.53
CA CYS A 41 11.13 0.78 -8.78
C CYS A 41 11.29 2.14 -9.50
N LYS A 42 11.03 2.16 -10.81
CA LYS A 42 11.07 3.37 -11.64
C LYS A 42 9.89 4.29 -11.39
N ALA A 43 8.69 3.73 -11.38
CA ALA A 43 7.46 4.48 -11.25
C ALA A 43 6.41 3.68 -10.47
N THR A 44 5.63 4.41 -9.70
CA THR A 44 4.49 3.87 -8.96
C THR A 44 3.43 4.94 -8.75
N SER A 45 2.23 4.54 -8.39
CA SER A 45 1.15 5.43 -8.00
C SER A 45 0.85 5.31 -6.51
N LEU A 46 0.29 6.35 -5.93
CA LEU A 46 -0.31 6.24 -4.60
C LEU A 46 -1.60 5.39 -4.70
N PRO A 47 -1.91 4.58 -3.67
CA PRO A 47 -3.06 3.69 -3.71
C PRO A 47 -4.38 4.47 -3.78
N VAL A 48 -5.31 3.95 -4.57
CA VAL A 48 -6.63 4.56 -4.81
C VAL A 48 -7.71 3.71 -4.15
N SER A 49 -8.72 4.36 -3.59
CA SER A 49 -9.96 3.72 -3.17
C SER A 49 -11.16 4.54 -3.61
N THR A 50 -12.22 3.87 -3.96
CA THR A 50 -13.51 4.47 -4.34
C THR A 50 -14.59 3.98 -3.40
N VAL A 51 -15.51 4.87 -3.06
CA VAL A 51 -16.73 4.51 -2.33
C VAL A 51 -17.89 4.58 -3.32
N GLY A 52 -18.56 3.45 -3.53
CA GLY A 52 -19.76 3.36 -4.35
C GLY A 52 -20.88 4.22 -3.76
N THR A 53 -21.81 4.63 -4.59
CA THR A 53 -23.04 5.30 -4.15
C THR A 53 -24.24 4.65 -4.82
N PHE A 54 -25.34 4.51 -4.10
CA PHE A 54 -26.62 4.10 -4.67
C PHE A 54 -27.69 5.16 -4.39
N ASP A 55 -28.60 5.30 -5.33
CA ASP A 55 -29.63 6.31 -5.28
C ASP A 55 -30.92 5.74 -4.70
N VAL A 56 -31.44 6.37 -3.65
CA VAL A 56 -32.75 6.05 -3.05
C VAL A 56 -33.74 7.12 -3.50
N PRO A 57 -34.74 6.75 -4.36
CA PRO A 57 -35.72 7.72 -4.83
C PRO A 57 -36.73 8.05 -3.71
N PHE A 58 -36.96 9.33 -3.50
CA PHE A 58 -37.95 9.83 -2.55
C PHE A 58 -38.65 11.07 -3.12
N LEU A 59 -39.94 11.01 -3.32
CA LEU A 59 -40.82 12.12 -3.73
C LEU A 59 -40.25 12.96 -4.92
N GLY A 60 -39.74 12.30 -5.96
CA GLY A 60 -39.18 12.98 -7.14
C GLY A 60 -37.75 13.47 -7.00
N ARG A 61 -37.05 13.16 -5.90
CA ARG A 61 -35.62 13.39 -5.70
C ARG A 61 -34.89 12.06 -5.45
N ALA A 62 -33.66 11.99 -5.89
CA ALA A 62 -32.76 10.89 -5.54
C ALA A 62 -31.86 11.31 -4.38
N LEU A 63 -31.85 10.54 -3.29
CA LEU A 63 -30.91 10.65 -2.21
C LEU A 63 -29.74 9.69 -2.48
N LYS A 64 -28.51 10.23 -2.52
CA LYS A 64 -27.31 9.41 -2.67
C LYS A 64 -26.86 8.87 -1.34
N VAL A 65 -26.83 7.55 -1.23
CA VAL A 65 -26.35 6.85 -0.02
C VAL A 65 -25.01 6.21 -0.33
N PRO A 66 -23.99 6.34 0.57
CA PRO A 66 -22.71 5.67 0.38
C PRO A 66 -22.87 4.15 0.42
N GLY A 67 -22.21 3.48 -0.51
CA GLY A 67 -22.12 2.03 -0.62
C GLY A 67 -20.75 1.49 -0.21
N ASP A 68 -20.35 0.37 -0.79
CA ASP A 68 -19.12 -0.32 -0.46
C ASP A 68 -17.88 0.42 -0.95
N ARG A 69 -16.78 0.24 -0.21
CA ARG A 69 -15.47 0.73 -0.60
C ARG A 69 -14.74 -0.32 -1.42
N VAL A 70 -14.21 0.10 -2.56
CA VAL A 70 -13.40 -0.74 -3.47
C VAL A 70 -12.01 -0.15 -3.56
N TYR A 71 -11.00 -1.00 -3.49
CA TYR A 71 -9.61 -0.65 -3.66
C TYR A 71 -9.18 -0.98 -5.10
N ALA A 72 -8.53 -0.03 -5.76
CA ALA A 72 -8.03 -0.25 -7.10
C ALA A 72 -6.70 -1.01 -7.07
N ASP A 73 -6.42 -1.70 -8.17
CA ASP A 73 -5.14 -2.38 -8.36
C ASP A 73 -3.97 -1.38 -8.31
N TRP A 74 -2.86 -1.86 -7.79
CA TRP A 74 -1.64 -1.08 -7.66
C TRP A 74 -0.61 -1.58 -8.66
N THR A 75 -0.18 -0.70 -9.57
CA THR A 75 0.80 -1.01 -10.61
C THR A 75 2.12 -0.31 -10.33
N VAL A 76 3.22 -1.03 -10.50
CA VAL A 76 4.59 -0.53 -10.40
C VAL A 76 5.36 -0.86 -11.66
N SER A 77 6.19 0.08 -12.13
CA SER A 77 7.17 -0.17 -13.18
C SER A 77 8.52 -0.43 -12.55
N VAL A 78 9.16 -1.50 -12.96
CA VAL A 78 10.42 -1.99 -12.41
C VAL A 78 11.46 -2.05 -13.51
N PHE A 79 12.67 -1.57 -13.23
CA PHE A 79 13.82 -1.82 -14.09
C PHE A 79 14.27 -3.28 -13.93
N ASN A 80 14.56 -3.92 -15.05
CA ASN A 80 15.09 -5.26 -15.04
C ASN A 80 16.57 -5.24 -14.68
N ASP A 81 16.98 -6.17 -13.83
CA ASP A 81 18.39 -6.39 -13.48
C ASP A 81 19.00 -7.47 -14.39
N ILE A 82 20.32 -7.47 -14.50
CA ILE A 82 21.07 -8.40 -15.33
C ILE A 82 20.81 -9.88 -14.97
N ASP A 83 20.53 -10.14 -13.70
CA ASP A 83 20.24 -11.48 -13.18
C ASP A 83 18.75 -11.82 -13.22
N MET A 84 17.88 -10.89 -13.63
CA MET A 84 16.41 -11.02 -13.62
C MET A 84 15.84 -11.48 -12.26
N ALA A 85 16.57 -11.28 -11.18
CA ALA A 85 16.25 -11.79 -9.85
C ALA A 85 14.88 -11.31 -9.34
N MET A 86 14.56 -10.03 -9.59
CA MET A 86 13.26 -9.46 -9.22
C MET A 86 12.12 -10.14 -9.97
N ARG A 87 12.24 -10.30 -11.28
CA ARG A 87 11.22 -10.94 -12.10
C ARG A 87 10.99 -12.38 -11.67
N HIS A 88 12.05 -13.16 -11.52
CA HIS A 88 11.96 -14.54 -11.02
C HIS A 88 11.32 -14.64 -9.64
N THR A 89 11.53 -13.64 -8.79
CA THR A 89 10.90 -13.60 -7.47
C THR A 89 9.40 -13.38 -7.57
N PHE A 90 8.92 -12.48 -8.45
CA PHE A 90 7.48 -12.29 -8.68
C PHE A 90 6.85 -13.52 -9.33
N GLU A 91 7.48 -14.11 -10.32
CA GLU A 91 7.02 -15.35 -10.96
C GLU A 91 6.97 -16.50 -9.95
N GLY A 92 7.98 -16.61 -9.07
CA GLY A 92 8.01 -17.58 -7.97
C GLY A 92 6.91 -17.35 -6.94
N TRP A 93 6.57 -16.10 -6.65
CA TRP A 93 5.44 -15.78 -5.79
C TRP A 93 4.11 -16.20 -6.42
N MET A 94 3.89 -15.88 -7.69
CA MET A 94 2.70 -16.33 -8.43
C MET A 94 2.61 -17.86 -8.48
N ALA A 95 3.74 -18.55 -8.68
CA ALA A 95 3.79 -20.01 -8.67
C ALA A 95 3.48 -20.63 -7.29
N LYS A 96 3.78 -19.94 -6.19
CA LYS A 96 3.35 -20.34 -4.84
C LYS A 96 1.85 -20.19 -4.63
N ILE A 97 1.25 -19.16 -5.20
CA ILE A 97 -0.20 -18.96 -5.13
C ILE A 97 -0.91 -20.06 -5.93
N GLN A 98 -0.46 -20.29 -7.17
CA GLN A 98 -0.99 -21.34 -8.02
C GLN A 98 0.13 -22.03 -8.81
N ASN A 99 0.32 -23.32 -8.56
CA ASN A 99 1.38 -24.10 -9.19
C ASN A 99 1.00 -24.46 -10.65
N HIS A 100 1.91 -24.17 -11.58
CA HIS A 100 1.71 -24.45 -13.01
C HIS A 100 1.57 -25.95 -13.33
N GLY A 101 2.29 -26.83 -12.62
CA GLY A 101 2.31 -28.26 -12.91
C GLY A 101 1.12 -29.03 -12.37
N ALA A 102 0.68 -28.69 -11.18
CA ALA A 102 -0.40 -29.40 -10.47
C ALA A 102 -1.76 -28.70 -10.59
N ASN A 103 -1.78 -27.47 -11.05
CA ASN A 103 -2.99 -26.59 -11.13
C ASN A 103 -3.76 -26.51 -9.79
N ILE A 104 -3.03 -26.59 -8.69
CA ILE A 104 -3.58 -26.49 -7.33
C ILE A 104 -2.95 -25.31 -6.60
N GLN A 105 -3.71 -24.72 -5.70
CA GLN A 105 -3.19 -23.72 -4.77
C GLN A 105 -2.21 -24.39 -3.80
N HIS A 106 -0.98 -23.89 -3.71
CA HIS A 106 0.07 -24.52 -2.91
C HIS A 106 -0.12 -24.28 -1.40
N SER A 107 -0.62 -23.11 -1.01
CA SER A 107 -0.90 -22.78 0.39
C SER A 107 -2.23 -22.04 0.50
N THR A 108 -2.96 -22.30 1.60
CA THR A 108 -4.17 -21.56 1.97
C THR A 108 -3.91 -20.59 3.12
N ALA A 109 -2.68 -20.57 3.65
CA ALA A 109 -2.32 -19.69 4.75
C ALA A 109 -2.19 -18.25 4.24
N HIS A 110 -2.84 -17.34 4.93
CA HIS A 110 -2.83 -15.91 4.58
C HIS A 110 -1.41 -15.35 4.46
N ASN A 111 -0.54 -15.67 5.39
CA ASN A 111 0.85 -15.18 5.42
C ASN A 111 1.74 -15.71 4.30
N ASP A 112 1.33 -16.75 3.58
CA ASP A 112 2.07 -17.34 2.48
C ASP A 112 1.64 -16.74 1.12
N ILE A 113 0.43 -16.21 1.06
CA ILE A 113 -0.18 -15.69 -0.17
C ILE A 113 -0.04 -14.18 -0.25
N TYR A 114 -0.38 -13.48 0.84
CA TYR A 114 -0.44 -12.03 0.88
C TYR A 114 0.91 -11.41 1.23
N GLY A 115 1.35 -10.48 0.39
CA GLY A 115 2.51 -9.64 0.64
C GLY A 115 2.11 -8.27 1.17
N GLN A 116 3.10 -7.52 1.61
CA GLN A 116 2.93 -6.15 2.05
C GLN A 116 3.67 -5.19 1.14
N GLY A 117 2.96 -4.22 0.58
CA GLY A 117 3.52 -3.09 -0.12
C GLY A 117 3.57 -1.86 0.77
N THR A 118 4.58 -1.04 0.61
CA THR A 118 4.62 0.30 1.22
C THR A 118 5.02 1.33 0.19
N VAL A 119 4.27 2.42 0.11
CA VAL A 119 4.59 3.58 -0.73
C VAL A 119 4.74 4.79 0.16
N THR A 120 5.90 5.42 0.10
CA THR A 120 6.23 6.59 0.91
C THR A 120 6.52 7.77 -0.01
N GLN A 121 5.81 8.87 0.19
CA GLN A 121 6.11 10.14 -0.42
C GLN A 121 7.13 10.89 0.44
N LEU A 122 8.22 11.36 -0.18
CA LEU A 122 9.32 12.02 0.50
C LEU A 122 9.30 13.53 0.26
N ARG A 123 9.86 14.27 1.22
CA ARG A 123 10.22 15.68 1.07
C ARG A 123 11.59 15.81 0.43
N ARG A 124 11.96 17.05 0.09
CA ARG A 124 13.25 17.37 -0.48
C ARG A 124 14.43 17.15 0.48
N ASP A 125 14.15 17.12 1.77
CA ASP A 125 15.10 16.83 2.84
C ASP A 125 15.23 15.32 3.15
N GLY A 126 14.52 14.47 2.39
CA GLY A 126 14.49 13.02 2.59
C GLY A 126 13.52 12.55 3.66
N THR A 127 12.82 13.45 4.36
CA THR A 127 11.85 13.06 5.38
C THR A 127 10.54 12.57 4.73
N SER A 128 9.87 11.60 5.35
CA SER A 128 8.59 11.10 4.86
C SER A 128 7.47 12.10 5.12
N ILE A 129 6.62 12.32 4.10
CA ILE A 129 5.39 13.11 4.21
C ILE A 129 4.24 12.21 4.59
N SER A 130 4.07 11.14 3.84
CA SER A 130 3.00 10.15 4.03
C SER A 130 3.48 8.80 3.57
N THR A 131 3.13 7.76 4.31
CA THR A 131 3.41 6.37 3.98
C THR A 131 2.10 5.62 3.92
N TYR A 132 1.90 4.85 2.85
CA TYR A 132 0.75 3.97 2.68
C TYR A 132 1.23 2.53 2.80
N ALA A 133 0.59 1.77 3.67
CA ALA A 133 0.80 0.32 3.76
C ALA A 133 -0.35 -0.39 3.07
N LEU A 134 -0.01 -1.29 2.15
CA LEU A 134 -0.94 -2.04 1.34
C LEU A 134 -0.80 -3.53 1.63
N GLU A 135 -1.91 -4.24 1.61
CA GLU A 135 -1.91 -5.70 1.53
C GLU A 135 -2.19 -6.10 0.08
N ILE A 136 -1.26 -6.84 -0.52
CA ILE A 136 -1.18 -7.04 -1.96
C ILE A 136 -1.01 -8.51 -2.35
N ILE A 137 -1.53 -8.83 -3.55
CA ILE A 137 -1.31 -10.11 -4.24
C ILE A 137 -0.88 -9.78 -5.68
N PRO A 138 0.16 -10.41 -6.23
CA PRO A 138 0.52 -10.22 -7.63
C PRO A 138 -0.54 -10.85 -8.53
N THR A 139 -1.04 -10.07 -9.48
CA THR A 139 -2.02 -10.53 -10.48
C THR A 139 -1.42 -10.64 -11.87
N GLU A 140 -0.45 -9.76 -12.17
CA GLU A 140 0.17 -9.74 -13.48
C GLU A 140 1.63 -9.31 -13.38
N VAL A 141 2.49 -10.02 -14.11
CA VAL A 141 3.85 -9.59 -14.45
C VAL A 141 3.87 -9.37 -15.96
N ALA A 142 3.98 -8.11 -16.37
CA ALA A 142 3.88 -7.74 -17.78
C ALA A 142 5.02 -8.35 -18.61
N ALA A 143 4.77 -8.52 -19.90
CA ALA A 143 5.79 -8.95 -20.85
C ALA A 143 6.88 -7.88 -21.00
N ILE A 144 8.09 -8.33 -21.31
CA ILE A 144 9.20 -7.49 -21.74
C ILE A 144 9.32 -7.63 -23.26
N GLU A 145 9.26 -6.52 -23.96
CA GLU A 145 9.46 -6.52 -25.40
C GLU A 145 10.96 -6.57 -25.72
N LEU A 146 11.38 -7.53 -26.53
CA LEU A 146 12.76 -7.72 -26.93
C LEU A 146 12.91 -7.33 -28.40
N ASP A 147 13.77 -6.35 -28.69
CA ASP A 147 14.01 -5.86 -30.04
C ASP A 147 15.52 -5.66 -30.28
N TRP A 148 16.02 -6.20 -31.38
CA TRP A 148 17.41 -6.09 -31.78
C TRP A 148 17.85 -4.67 -32.13
N GLY A 149 16.90 -3.79 -32.44
CA GLY A 149 17.17 -2.39 -32.78
C GLY A 149 17.38 -1.48 -31.56
N THR A 150 17.03 -1.95 -30.36
CA THR A 150 17.06 -1.14 -29.13
C THR A 150 18.34 -1.39 -28.35
N ASN A 151 19.41 -0.63 -28.68
CA ASN A 151 20.74 -0.89 -28.11
C ASN A 151 21.05 -0.11 -26.80
N ASP A 152 20.42 1.04 -26.57
CA ASP A 152 20.76 1.96 -25.48
C ASP A 152 19.61 2.17 -24.48
N ALA A 153 18.76 1.16 -24.28
CA ALA A 153 17.66 1.22 -23.33
C ALA A 153 17.76 0.10 -22.28
N VAL A 154 17.43 0.42 -21.04
CA VAL A 154 17.28 -0.57 -19.99
C VAL A 154 15.89 -1.16 -20.07
N GLU A 155 15.79 -2.47 -19.95
CA GLU A 155 14.52 -3.17 -19.94
C GLU A 155 13.66 -2.76 -18.73
N GLU A 156 12.39 -2.58 -18.97
CA GLU A 156 11.39 -2.24 -17.95
C GLU A 156 10.19 -3.17 -18.10
N TYR A 157 9.56 -3.48 -16.99
CA TYR A 157 8.29 -4.20 -17.00
C TYR A 157 7.37 -3.71 -15.89
N GLY A 158 6.07 -3.86 -16.12
CA GLY A 158 5.04 -3.56 -15.14
C GLY A 158 4.71 -4.78 -14.28
N VAL A 159 4.43 -4.55 -13.01
CA VAL A 159 3.83 -5.56 -12.13
C VAL A 159 2.55 -4.96 -11.55
N THR A 160 1.46 -5.69 -11.70
CA THR A 160 0.15 -5.30 -11.17
C THR A 160 -0.20 -6.17 -9.97
N PHE A 161 -0.66 -5.51 -8.93
CA PHE A 161 -1.08 -6.14 -7.68
C PHE A 161 -2.53 -5.82 -7.40
N ALA A 162 -3.33 -6.83 -7.08
CA ALA A 162 -4.61 -6.62 -6.44
C ALA A 162 -4.40 -6.18 -4.99
N VAL A 163 -5.15 -5.17 -4.57
CA VAL A 163 -5.05 -4.58 -3.24
C VAL A 163 -6.30 -4.94 -2.45
N ASN A 164 -6.13 -5.67 -1.34
CA ASN A 164 -7.23 -5.97 -0.44
C ASN A 164 -7.67 -4.73 0.34
N TYR A 165 -6.70 -4.05 0.93
CA TYR A 165 -6.89 -2.78 1.60
C TYR A 165 -5.57 -2.04 1.72
N TRP A 166 -5.66 -0.75 2.02
CA TRP A 166 -4.50 0.04 2.38
C TRP A 166 -4.81 0.98 3.56
N VAL A 167 -3.78 1.27 4.33
CA VAL A 167 -3.85 2.15 5.50
C VAL A 167 -2.80 3.25 5.36
N PRO A 168 -3.19 4.54 5.48
CA PRO A 168 -2.20 5.61 5.54
C PRO A 168 -1.49 5.55 6.90
N LYS A 169 -0.17 5.41 6.86
CA LYS A 169 0.70 5.61 8.04
C LYS A 169 1.22 7.04 7.97
N SER A 170 0.47 7.98 8.46
CA SER A 170 0.97 9.36 8.61
C SER A 170 2.00 9.38 9.73
N GLY A 171 3.13 10.01 9.50
CA GLY A 171 4.15 10.20 10.54
C GLY A 171 3.56 11.01 11.69
N GLY A 172 3.15 10.33 12.76
CA GLY A 172 2.75 10.94 14.02
C GLY A 172 1.26 11.22 14.24
N SER A 173 0.38 10.86 13.33
CA SER A 173 -1.06 10.93 13.60
C SER A 173 -1.67 9.53 13.56
N ASN A 174 -2.11 9.04 14.69
CA ASN A 174 -3.04 7.92 14.75
C ASN A 174 -4.25 8.29 13.92
N PHE A 175 -4.58 7.49 12.91
CA PHE A 175 -5.83 7.62 12.19
C PHE A 175 -6.95 7.22 13.16
N THR A 176 -7.49 8.18 13.86
CA THR A 176 -8.74 8.03 14.61
C THR A 176 -9.84 7.98 13.56
N THR A 177 -10.44 6.82 13.35
CA THR A 177 -11.73 6.73 12.67
C THR A 177 -12.70 7.55 13.50
N GLY A 178 -12.96 8.78 13.06
CA GLY A 178 -13.91 9.67 13.72
C GLY A 178 -15.34 9.15 13.56
N GLY A 179 -15.72 8.27 14.47
CA GLY A 179 -17.09 8.17 14.91
C GLY A 179 -17.20 9.06 16.13
N SER A 180 -18.25 9.84 16.25
CA SER A 180 -18.53 10.72 17.39
C SER A 180 -18.86 9.98 18.70
N ASP A 181 -18.60 8.69 18.77
CA ASP A 181 -18.57 7.90 20.00
C ASP A 181 -17.12 7.58 20.30
N SER A 182 -16.58 8.32 21.25
CA SER A 182 -15.19 8.27 21.71
C SER A 182 -14.88 7.01 22.50
N THR A 183 -14.96 5.84 21.86
CA THR A 183 -14.41 4.60 22.40
C THR A 183 -13.10 4.32 21.70
N GLU A 184 -11.99 4.71 22.30
CA GLU A 184 -10.66 4.39 21.81
C GLU A 184 -10.24 2.99 22.28
N TRP A 185 -9.98 2.09 21.33
CA TRP A 185 -9.37 0.81 21.59
C TRP A 185 -7.86 0.94 21.38
N ASN A 186 -7.10 0.89 22.44
CA ASN A 186 -5.65 0.90 22.37
C ASN A 186 -5.13 -0.49 22.78
N ILE A 187 -4.63 -1.25 21.82
CA ILE A 187 -4.02 -2.56 22.06
C ILE A 187 -2.52 -2.41 21.87
N ASN A 188 -1.77 -2.57 22.95
CA ASN A 188 -0.32 -2.54 22.92
C ASN A 188 0.22 -3.97 23.06
N VAL A 189 0.92 -4.46 22.04
CA VAL A 189 1.55 -5.78 22.03
C VAL A 189 3.04 -5.57 22.24
N GLY A 190 3.49 -5.76 23.48
CA GLY A 190 4.91 -5.70 23.83
C GLY A 190 5.51 -7.09 24.06
N SER A 191 6.81 -7.16 24.16
CA SER A 191 7.55 -8.40 24.46
C SER A 191 7.21 -9.02 25.84
N SER A 192 6.54 -8.27 26.70
CA SER A 192 6.13 -8.65 28.06
C SER A 192 4.64 -9.05 28.20
N GLY A 193 3.85 -9.02 27.12
CA GLY A 193 2.43 -9.37 27.15
C GLY A 193 1.58 -8.45 26.28
N ILE A 194 0.29 -8.73 26.26
CA ILE A 194 -0.73 -7.93 25.58
C ILE A 194 -1.44 -7.07 26.62
N SER A 195 -1.38 -5.76 26.45
CA SER A 195 -2.16 -4.81 27.26
C SER A 195 -3.12 -4.05 26.36
N GLY A 196 -4.37 -3.95 26.76
CA GLY A 196 -5.39 -3.17 26.06
C GLY A 196 -6.06 -2.18 27.01
N SER A 197 -6.36 -0.99 26.54
CA SER A 197 -7.18 -0.03 27.25
C SER A 197 -8.32 0.46 26.35
N VAL A 198 -9.50 0.59 26.94
CA VAL A 198 -10.65 1.21 26.32
C VAL A 198 -10.93 2.48 27.07
N SER A 199 -10.84 3.62 26.40
CA SER A 199 -11.22 4.91 26.98
C SER A 199 -12.46 5.46 26.28
N GLY A 200 -13.47 5.83 27.02
CA GLY A 200 -14.70 6.42 26.54
C GLY A 200 -15.30 7.36 27.58
N ALA A 201 -16.43 7.96 27.27
CA ALA A 201 -17.11 8.97 28.09
C ALA A 201 -17.46 8.51 29.54
N LEU A 202 -17.31 7.23 29.89
CA LEU A 202 -17.60 6.64 31.19
C LEU A 202 -16.35 6.18 31.98
N GLY A 203 -15.14 6.51 31.54
CA GLY A 203 -13.89 6.12 32.21
C GLY A 203 -13.06 5.09 31.44
N SER A 204 -11.82 4.86 31.88
CA SER A 204 -10.90 3.89 31.27
C SER A 204 -10.89 2.57 32.02
N LEU A 205 -11.06 1.45 31.31
CA LEU A 205 -10.84 0.10 31.80
C LEU A 205 -9.56 -0.46 31.18
N GLY A 206 -8.57 -0.77 32.01
CA GLY A 206 -7.34 -1.43 31.59
C GLY A 206 -7.41 -2.93 31.87
N VAL A 207 -7.07 -3.76 30.87
CA VAL A 207 -6.96 -5.20 31.02
C VAL A 207 -5.51 -5.59 30.72
N ASN A 208 -4.87 -6.25 31.68
CA ASN A 208 -3.50 -6.74 31.56
C ASN A 208 -3.49 -8.26 31.67
N PHE A 209 -2.99 -8.94 30.66
CA PHE A 209 -2.78 -10.39 30.68
C PHE A 209 -1.28 -10.66 30.82
N PRO A 210 -0.80 -11.03 32.00
CA PRO A 210 0.57 -11.50 32.17
C PRO A 210 0.74 -12.87 31.49
N LYS A 211 1.98 -13.14 31.05
CA LYS A 211 2.38 -14.45 30.51
C LYS A 211 2.28 -15.53 31.55
#